data_7b9b451acc44613c2393d1466b43970d
#
_entry.id   7b9b451acc44613c2393d1466b43970d
#
_cell.length_a   1.000
_cell.length_b   1.000
_cell.length_c   1.000
_cell.angle_alpha   90.00
_cell.angle_beta   90.00
_cell.angle_gamma   90.00
#
_symmetry.space_group_name_H-M   'P 1'
#
loop_
_entity.id
_entity.type
_entity.pdbx_description
1 polymer ?
#
loop_
_entity_poly.entity_id
_entity_poly.type
_entity_poly.pdbx_seq_one_letter_code
_entity_poly.pdbx_strand_id
1 'polypeptide(L)'
;MYRIAKIKVDINQLEKYKVALKEQMNTAIKVEPGVLSYTVVADKKDLSLITIIEVYANLEAYQSHILTSHFKKYKDAVKDMVLSLELIDTELIERVHKDDFK
;
A
#
# COMPACT_ATOMS: atom_id res chain seq x y z
N MET A 1 -4.01 10.98 -7.60
CA MET A 1 -4.25 9.60 -8.09
C MET A 1 -4.51 8.69 -6.90
N TYR A 2 -5.65 8.07 -6.89
CA TYR A 2 -6.06 7.11 -5.85
C TYR A 2 -6.05 5.71 -6.41
N ARG A 3 -5.44 4.77 -5.70
CA ARG A 3 -5.36 3.38 -6.11
C ARG A 3 -5.66 2.48 -4.94
N ILE A 4 -6.35 1.37 -5.22
CA ILE A 4 -6.65 0.36 -4.20
C ILE A 4 -5.91 -0.93 -4.56
N ALA A 5 -5.21 -1.49 -3.58
CA ALA A 5 -4.60 -2.80 -3.70
C ALA A 5 -5.32 -3.75 -2.75
N LYS A 6 -5.81 -4.87 -3.28
CA LYS A 6 -6.40 -5.94 -2.47
C LYS A 6 -5.46 -7.13 -2.49
N ILE A 7 -5.03 -7.55 -1.32
CA ILE A 7 -3.96 -8.53 -1.16
C ILE A 7 -4.44 -9.63 -0.24
N LYS A 8 -4.28 -10.87 -0.67
CA LYS A 8 -4.42 -12.02 0.22
C LYS A 8 -3.02 -12.52 0.57
N VAL A 9 -2.74 -12.63 1.86
CA VAL A 9 -1.44 -13.06 2.38
C VAL A 9 -1.58 -14.45 2.99
N ASP A 10 -0.53 -15.27 2.88
CA ASP A 10 -0.44 -16.51 3.64
C ASP A 10 -0.53 -16.19 5.12
N ILE A 11 -1.56 -16.73 5.80
CA ILE A 11 -1.82 -16.43 7.21
C ILE A 11 -0.62 -16.77 8.10
N ASN A 12 0.16 -17.78 7.73
CA ASN A 12 1.34 -18.20 8.48
C ASN A 12 2.48 -17.19 8.37
N GLN A 13 2.42 -16.28 7.42
CA GLN A 13 3.43 -15.26 7.19
C GLN A 13 2.92 -13.84 7.40
N LEU A 14 1.72 -13.69 7.93
CA LEU A 14 1.05 -12.40 8.06
C LEU A 14 1.88 -11.39 8.84
N GLU A 15 2.48 -11.78 9.97
CA GLU A 15 3.26 -10.84 10.77
C GLU A 15 4.54 -10.38 10.06
N LYS A 16 5.20 -11.29 9.35
CA LYS A 16 6.37 -10.94 8.52
C LYS A 16 5.98 -10.00 7.39
N TYR A 17 4.83 -10.28 6.76
CA TYR A 17 4.31 -9.42 5.70
C TYR A 17 4.07 -8.01 6.21
N LYS A 18 3.42 -7.86 7.36
CA LYS A 18 3.12 -6.55 7.96
C LYS A 18 4.40 -5.75 8.23
N VAL A 19 5.46 -6.39 8.70
CA VAL A 19 6.73 -5.72 8.96
C VAL A 19 7.30 -5.16 7.65
N ALA A 20 7.35 -5.97 6.60
CA ALA A 20 7.87 -5.53 5.30
C ALA A 20 7.03 -4.41 4.69
N LEU A 21 5.70 -4.52 4.79
CA LEU A 21 4.78 -3.51 4.29
C LEU A 21 4.95 -2.18 5.00
N LYS A 22 4.98 -2.20 6.33
CA LYS A 22 5.13 -0.97 7.13
C LYS A 22 6.45 -0.28 6.84
N GLU A 23 7.53 -1.03 6.71
CA GLU A 23 8.84 -0.48 6.37
C GLU A 23 8.79 0.24 5.03
N GLN A 24 8.25 -0.40 4.00
CA GLN A 24 8.12 0.18 2.67
C GLN A 24 7.28 1.46 2.69
N MET A 25 6.10 1.40 3.33
CA MET A 25 5.19 2.54 3.39
C MET A 25 5.81 3.75 4.09
N ASN A 26 6.44 3.53 5.23
CA ASN A 26 7.06 4.60 6.00
C ASN A 26 8.26 5.20 5.26
N THR A 27 9.04 4.38 4.58
CA THR A 27 10.15 4.86 3.75
C THR A 27 9.63 5.71 2.59
N ALA A 28 8.61 5.22 1.88
CA ALA A 28 8.04 5.94 0.73
C ALA A 28 7.52 7.32 1.13
N ILE A 29 6.75 7.41 2.20
CA ILE A 29 6.21 8.67 2.71
C ILE A 29 7.35 9.64 3.07
N LYS A 30 8.43 9.12 3.63
CA LYS A 30 9.56 9.94 4.08
C LYS A 30 10.40 10.50 2.93
N VAL A 31 10.64 9.69 1.88
CA VAL A 31 11.62 10.04 0.84
C VAL A 31 11.03 10.38 -0.51
N GLU A 32 9.75 10.07 -0.76
CA GLU A 32 9.11 10.32 -2.06
C GLU A 32 8.08 11.43 -1.95
N PRO A 33 8.36 12.64 -2.43
CA PRO A 33 7.41 13.76 -2.33
C PRO A 33 6.05 13.48 -3.00
N GLY A 34 6.03 12.61 -4.01
CA GLY A 34 4.82 12.29 -4.75
C GLY A 34 3.96 11.20 -4.10
N VAL A 35 4.42 10.56 -3.04
CA VAL A 35 3.62 9.60 -2.26
C VAL A 35 2.95 10.36 -1.12
N LEU A 36 1.63 10.55 -1.21
CA LEU A 36 0.92 11.45 -0.31
C LEU A 36 0.30 10.75 0.89
N SER A 37 -0.19 9.52 0.71
CA SER A 37 -0.89 8.82 1.78
C SER A 37 -0.96 7.33 1.50
N TYR A 38 -0.85 6.54 2.57
CA TYR A 38 -1.19 5.14 2.60
C TYR A 38 -2.13 4.88 3.77
N THR A 39 -3.18 4.10 3.52
CA THR A 39 -4.06 3.58 4.57
C THR A 39 -4.20 2.09 4.34
N VAL A 40 -3.89 1.30 5.36
CA VAL A 40 -3.96 -0.16 5.27
C VAL A 40 -4.94 -0.67 6.30
N VAL A 41 -5.86 -1.49 5.84
CA VAL A 41 -6.83 -2.16 6.73
C VAL A 41 -6.86 -3.65 6.41
N ALA A 42 -7.21 -4.45 7.40
CA ALA A 42 -7.45 -5.87 7.24
C ALA A 42 -8.92 -6.17 7.50
N ASP A 43 -9.46 -7.17 6.81
CA ASP A 43 -10.80 -7.64 7.08
C ASP A 43 -10.87 -8.19 8.51
N LYS A 44 -11.88 -7.76 9.27
CA LYS A 44 -12.02 -8.12 10.68
C LYS A 44 -12.27 -9.63 10.87
N LYS A 45 -12.88 -10.26 9.88
CA LYS A 45 -13.21 -11.70 9.93
C LYS A 45 -12.10 -12.57 9.35
N ASP A 46 -11.23 -11.99 8.50
CA ASP A 46 -10.11 -12.70 7.91
C ASP A 46 -8.94 -11.72 7.78
N LEU A 47 -8.05 -11.72 8.77
CA LEU A 47 -6.94 -10.78 8.85
C LEU A 47 -5.91 -10.94 7.73
N SER A 48 -5.97 -12.03 6.97
CA SER A 48 -5.10 -12.24 5.80
C SER A 48 -5.57 -11.49 4.56
N LEU A 49 -6.79 -10.93 4.59
CA LEU A 49 -7.32 -10.09 3.52
C LEU A 49 -7.03 -8.63 3.83
N ILE A 50 -6.12 -8.05 3.07
CA ILE A 50 -5.59 -6.70 3.29
C ILE A 50 -5.99 -5.79 2.15
N THR A 51 -6.43 -4.58 2.48
CA THR A 51 -6.74 -3.53 1.51
C THR A 51 -5.84 -2.34 1.80
N ILE A 52 -5.16 -1.86 0.75
CA ILE A 52 -4.32 -0.66 0.83
C ILE A 52 -4.96 0.41 -0.03
N ILE A 53 -5.19 1.59 0.56
CA ILE A 53 -5.62 2.78 -0.17
C ILE A 53 -4.39 3.66 -0.33
N GLU A 54 -3.97 3.87 -1.59
CA GLU A 54 -2.75 4.57 -1.95
C GLU A 54 -3.10 5.88 -2.62
N VAL A 55 -2.46 6.96 -2.21
CA VAL A 55 -2.65 8.28 -2.81
C VAL A 55 -1.31 8.80 -3.31
N TYR A 56 -1.23 9.06 -4.60
CA TYR A 56 -0.07 9.64 -5.28
C TYR A 56 -0.44 11.01 -5.82
N ALA A 57 0.55 11.89 -5.96
CA ALA A 57 0.33 13.22 -6.51
C ALA A 57 -0.20 13.15 -7.94
N ASN A 58 0.30 12.20 -8.75
CA ASN A 58 -0.06 12.01 -10.14
C ASN A 58 0.45 10.65 -10.62
N LEU A 59 0.20 10.33 -11.89
CA LEU A 59 0.65 9.08 -12.49
C LEU A 59 2.18 8.95 -12.50
N GLU A 60 2.88 10.05 -12.78
CA GLU A 60 4.36 10.04 -12.79
C GLU A 60 4.93 9.68 -11.42
N ALA A 61 4.31 10.17 -10.35
CA ALA A 61 4.71 9.83 -8.99
C ALA A 61 4.56 8.34 -8.72
N TYR A 62 3.47 7.73 -9.18
CA TYR A 62 3.27 6.30 -9.09
C TYR A 62 4.32 5.53 -9.90
N GLN A 63 4.55 5.93 -11.15
CA GLN A 63 5.53 5.27 -12.01
C GLN A 63 6.94 5.35 -11.42
N SER A 64 7.29 6.48 -10.82
CA SER A 64 8.55 6.65 -10.11
C SER A 64 8.63 5.75 -8.88
N HIS A 65 7.52 5.67 -8.12
CA HIS A 65 7.45 4.86 -6.91
C HIS A 65 7.82 3.40 -7.15
N ILE A 66 7.26 2.78 -8.17
CA ILE A 66 7.49 1.35 -8.45
C ILE A 66 8.91 1.05 -8.92
N LEU A 67 9.69 2.07 -9.25
CA LEU A 67 11.10 1.92 -9.65
C LEU A 67 12.06 2.14 -8.48
N THR A 68 11.58 2.53 -7.31
CA THR A 68 12.44 2.80 -6.15
C THR A 68 13.04 1.51 -5.59
N SER A 69 14.21 1.65 -4.95
CA SER A 69 14.89 0.52 -4.33
C SER A 69 14.08 -0.07 -3.17
N HIS A 70 13.41 0.78 -2.38
CA HIS A 70 12.62 0.30 -1.24
C HIS A 70 11.36 -0.45 -1.71
N PHE A 71 10.74 -0.04 -2.82
CA PHE A 71 9.60 -0.78 -3.36
C PHE A 71 10.04 -2.14 -3.90
N LYS A 72 11.14 -2.18 -4.64
CA LYS A 72 11.69 -3.44 -5.17
C LYS A 72 12.10 -4.39 -4.05
N LYS A 73 12.72 -3.86 -3.00
CA LYS A 73 13.06 -4.64 -1.81
C LYS A 73 11.82 -5.27 -1.17
N TYR A 74 10.75 -4.48 -1.02
CA TYR A 74 9.49 -4.96 -0.50
C TYR A 74 8.90 -6.07 -1.38
N LYS A 75 8.81 -5.85 -2.69
CA LYS A 75 8.25 -6.84 -3.62
C LYS A 75 9.02 -8.14 -3.58
N ASP A 76 10.33 -8.08 -3.50
CA ASP A 76 11.17 -9.27 -3.40
C ASP A 76 10.96 -10.00 -2.07
N ALA A 77 10.91 -9.25 -0.97
CA ALA A 77 10.74 -9.83 0.36
C ALA A 77 9.40 -10.57 0.52
N VAL A 78 8.33 -10.08 -0.11
CA VAL A 78 6.96 -10.61 0.11
C VAL A 78 6.46 -11.52 -1.00
N LYS A 79 7.23 -11.75 -2.05
CA LYS A 79 6.77 -12.51 -3.23
C LYS A 79 6.22 -13.89 -2.90
N ASP A 80 6.78 -14.55 -1.89
CA ASP A 80 6.35 -15.89 -1.48
C ASP A 80 5.31 -15.85 -0.33
N MET A 81 4.94 -14.66 0.12
CA MET A 81 3.94 -14.46 1.17
C MET A 81 2.57 -14.09 0.60
N VAL A 82 2.54 -13.49 -0.60
CA VAL A 82 1.33 -13.00 -1.23
C VAL A 82 0.71 -14.11 -2.08
N LEU A 83 -0.53 -14.46 -1.76
CA LEU A 83 -1.28 -15.49 -2.49
C LEU A 83 -2.06 -14.90 -3.67
N SER A 84 -2.53 -13.66 -3.53
CA SER A 84 -3.20 -12.95 -4.62
C SER A 84 -3.05 -11.46 -4.46
N LEU A 85 -3.08 -10.74 -5.58
CA LEU A 85 -2.99 -9.29 -5.63
C LEU A 85 -3.93 -8.78 -6.72
N GLU A 86 -4.80 -7.84 -6.36
CA GLU A 86 -5.63 -7.12 -7.30
C GLU A 86 -5.37 -5.62 -7.14
N LEU A 87 -5.03 -4.96 -8.25
CA LEU A 87 -4.85 -3.51 -8.27
C LEU A 87 -6.04 -2.89 -8.97
N ILE A 88 -6.69 -1.94 -8.30
CA ILE A 88 -7.89 -1.28 -8.82
C ILE A 88 -7.56 0.18 -9.06
N ASP A 89 -7.62 0.60 -10.33
CA ASP A 89 -7.54 2.01 -10.68
C ASP A 89 -8.87 2.65 -10.37
N THR A 90 -8.83 3.79 -9.70
CA THR A 90 -10.02 4.49 -9.25
C THR A 90 -10.02 5.93 -9.74
N GLU A 91 -11.20 6.54 -9.70
CA GLU A 91 -11.37 7.96 -9.93
C GLU A 91 -11.94 8.57 -8.67
N LEU A 92 -11.25 9.60 -8.14
CA LEU A 92 -11.72 10.29 -6.95
C LEU A 92 -13.02 11.04 -7.26
N ILE A 93 -14.07 10.73 -6.52
CA ILE A 93 -15.34 11.48 -6.61
C ILE A 93 -15.30 12.64 -5.64
N GLU A 94 -14.98 12.36 -4.39
CA GLU A 94 -14.89 13.39 -3.37
C GLU A 94 -14.12 12.87 -2.16
N ARG A 95 -13.44 13.77 -1.46
CA ARG A 95 -12.74 13.47 -0.23
C ARG A 95 -13.05 14.57 0.78
N VAL A 96 -13.64 14.18 1.91
CA VAL A 96 -13.91 15.09 3.02
C VAL A 96 -13.37 14.51 4.31
N HIS A 97 -12.86 15.35 5.18
CA HIS A 97 -12.37 14.95 6.49
C HIS A 97 -12.37 16.15 7.42
N LYS A 98 -12.29 15.88 8.73
CA LYS A 98 -12.09 16.95 9.69
C LYS A 98 -10.61 17.35 9.72
N ASP A 99 -10.31 18.60 10.04
CA ASP A 99 -8.95 19.14 9.97
C ASP A 99 -7.95 18.39 10.88
N ASP A 100 -8.43 17.89 12.00
CA ASP A 100 -7.60 17.17 12.98
C ASP A 100 -7.63 15.65 12.80
N PHE A 101 -8.22 15.17 11.74
CA PHE A 101 -8.26 13.75 11.41
C PHE A 101 -6.88 13.28 10.94
N LYS A 102 -6.38 12.18 11.52
CA LYS A 102 -5.08 11.61 11.19
C LYS A 102 -5.14 10.13 10.86
#